data_106b590f4a0442bc5b7ed8e5ecbb8bd0
#
_entry.id   106b590f4a0442bc5b7ed8e5ecbb8bd0
#
_cell.length_a   1.000
_cell.length_b   1.000
_cell.length_c   1.000
_cell.angle_alpha   90.00
_cell.angle_beta   90.00
_cell.angle_gamma   90.00
#
_symmetry.space_group_name_H-M   'P 1'
#
loop_
_entity.id
_entity.type
_entity.pdbx_description
1 polymer ?
#
loop_
_entity_poly.entity_id
_entity_poly.type
_entity_poly.pdbx_seq_one_letter_code
_entity_poly.pdbx_strand_id
1 'polypeptide(L)'
;EMCIRDRGILYKREIKDWEGAGWSVGIHASNLGPKIKYLTSKEALPAMVKVGGAADLPFASMHRLTLTADLGYRLSPDDVQALNVSAGAEYAWMEHLMLRGGYHYGDKNKGDASYATAGAGVEYAGVHLDFAWMFAGHECLARNTFWISLGYSF
;
A
#
# COMPACT_ATOMS: atom_id res chain seq x y z
N GLU A 1 -28.67 6.28 -5.09
CA GLU A 1 -28.01 5.03 -4.63
C GLU A 1 -26.59 5.00 -5.17
N MET A 2 -25.59 5.01 -4.30
CA MET A 2 -24.17 5.01 -4.67
C MET A 2 -23.70 3.56 -4.69
N CYS A 3 -23.56 2.95 -5.86
CA CYS A 3 -23.02 1.61 -6.02
C CYS A 3 -21.53 1.69 -6.36
N ILE A 4 -20.67 1.63 -5.35
CA ILE A 4 -19.23 1.42 -5.51
C ILE A 4 -19.00 -0.10 -5.51
N ARG A 5 -18.26 -0.60 -6.50
CA ARG A 5 -17.92 -2.03 -6.59
C ARG A 5 -16.43 -2.18 -6.65
N ASP A 6 -15.90 -2.92 -5.70
CA ASP A 6 -14.51 -3.31 -5.65
C ASP A 6 -14.42 -4.82 -5.80
N ARG A 7 -13.44 -5.29 -6.57
CA ARG A 7 -13.18 -6.71 -6.78
C ARG A 7 -11.68 -6.95 -6.78
N GLY A 8 -11.28 -8.06 -6.18
CA GLY A 8 -9.89 -8.48 -6.17
C GLY A 8 -9.76 -9.98 -6.19
N ILE A 9 -8.63 -10.44 -6.72
CA ILE A 9 -8.19 -11.83 -6.69
C ILE A 9 -6.77 -11.82 -6.13
N LEU A 10 -6.52 -12.65 -5.14
CA LEU A 10 -5.20 -12.84 -4.54
C LEU A 10 -4.82 -14.32 -4.66
N TYR A 11 -3.64 -14.58 -5.18
CA TYR A 11 -3.03 -15.89 -5.18
C TYR A 11 -1.81 -15.87 -4.26
N LYS A 12 -1.75 -16.79 -3.30
CA LYS A 12 -0.64 -16.94 -2.36
C LYS A 12 -0.08 -18.35 -2.45
N ARG A 13 1.26 -18.48 -2.40
CA ARG A 13 1.95 -19.76 -2.40
C ARG A 13 3.14 -19.72 -1.47
N GLU A 14 3.28 -20.76 -0.67
CA GLU A 14 4.46 -21.02 0.16
C GLU A 14 5.54 -21.75 -0.65
N ILE A 15 6.80 -21.48 -0.35
CA ILE A 15 7.94 -22.13 -0.98
C ILE A 15 8.30 -23.37 -0.15
N LYS A 16 8.12 -24.55 -0.72
CA LYS A 16 8.24 -25.84 -0.01
C LYS A 16 9.62 -26.11 0.61
N ASP A 17 10.67 -25.60 -0.03
CA ASP A 17 12.05 -25.85 0.36
C ASP A 17 12.61 -24.78 1.31
N TRP A 18 11.78 -23.82 1.70
CA TRP A 18 12.17 -22.70 2.56
C TRP A 18 11.04 -22.37 3.52
N GLU A 19 11.13 -22.88 4.75
CA GLU A 19 10.09 -22.76 5.76
C GLU A 19 9.75 -21.31 6.09
N GLY A 20 8.46 -20.98 5.99
CA GLY A 20 7.94 -19.62 6.20
C GLY A 20 8.16 -18.65 5.04
N ALA A 21 8.89 -19.06 3.98
CA ALA A 21 9.00 -18.25 2.77
C ALA A 21 7.76 -18.42 1.88
N GLY A 22 7.33 -17.33 1.28
CA GLY A 22 6.18 -17.33 0.40
C GLY A 22 6.15 -16.14 -0.54
N TRP A 23 5.29 -16.23 -1.52
CA TRP A 23 5.01 -15.11 -2.40
C TRP A 23 3.52 -15.03 -2.69
N SER A 24 3.07 -13.85 -3.01
CA SER A 24 1.70 -13.60 -3.41
C SER A 24 1.64 -12.63 -4.57
N VAL A 25 0.65 -12.82 -5.43
CA VAL A 25 0.29 -11.85 -6.47
C VAL A 25 -1.20 -11.60 -6.43
N GLY A 26 -1.59 -10.38 -6.73
CA GLY A 26 -2.98 -10.00 -6.70
C GLY A 26 -3.32 -8.96 -7.76
N ILE A 27 -4.59 -8.98 -8.15
CA ILE A 27 -5.19 -7.99 -9.01
C ILE A 27 -6.39 -7.43 -8.27
N HIS A 28 -6.51 -6.10 -8.24
CA HIS A 28 -7.59 -5.39 -7.61
C HIS A 28 -8.15 -4.32 -8.53
N ALA A 29 -9.47 -4.30 -8.68
CA ALA A 29 -10.17 -3.24 -9.38
C ALA A 29 -11.11 -2.55 -8.41
N SER A 30 -11.00 -1.24 -8.29
CA SER A 30 -11.76 -0.42 -7.34
C SER A 30 -12.55 0.68 -8.03
N ASN A 31 -13.61 1.11 -7.34
CA ASN A 31 -14.50 2.19 -7.78
C ASN A 31 -15.14 1.95 -9.15
N LEU A 32 -15.40 0.69 -9.49
CA LEU A 32 -16.13 0.35 -10.71
C LEU A 32 -17.62 0.69 -10.53
N GLY A 33 -18.06 1.82 -11.09
CA GLY A 33 -19.44 2.26 -10.96
C GLY A 33 -19.84 3.30 -11.99
N PRO A 34 -21.14 3.55 -12.15
CA PRO A 34 -21.64 4.61 -13.01
C PRO A 34 -21.27 5.99 -12.43
N LYS A 35 -21.24 7.00 -13.28
CA LYS A 35 -21.04 8.40 -12.85
C LYS A 35 -22.10 8.78 -11.82
N ILE A 36 -21.66 9.37 -10.71
CA ILE A 36 -22.55 9.84 -9.65
C ILE A 36 -23.05 11.24 -10.03
N LYS A 37 -24.36 11.43 -9.93
CA LYS A 37 -24.95 12.74 -10.17
C LYS A 37 -25.07 13.49 -8.85
N TYR A 38 -24.29 14.55 -8.69
CA TYR A 38 -24.42 15.51 -7.61
C TYR A 38 -25.17 16.74 -8.13
N LEU A 39 -26.39 16.95 -7.65
CA LEU A 39 -27.23 18.13 -8.01
C LEU A 39 -27.27 18.38 -9.53
N THR A 40 -26.28 19.07 -10.08
CA THR A 40 -26.24 19.51 -11.48
C THR A 40 -25.07 18.90 -12.28
N SER A 41 -24.04 18.35 -11.62
CA SER A 41 -22.88 17.76 -12.28
C SER A 41 -22.84 16.25 -12.15
N LYS A 42 -22.34 15.56 -13.20
CA LYS A 42 -22.06 14.13 -13.20
C LYS A 42 -20.57 13.94 -13.00
N GLU A 43 -20.21 13.49 -11.80
CA GLU A 43 -18.83 13.20 -11.48
C GLU A 43 -18.51 11.71 -11.72
N ALA A 44 -17.41 11.43 -12.40
CA ALA A 44 -16.92 10.09 -12.59
C ALA A 44 -16.19 9.62 -11.34
N LEU A 45 -16.48 8.40 -10.88
CA LEU A 45 -15.70 7.77 -9.82
C LEU A 45 -14.27 7.50 -10.30
N PRO A 46 -13.24 7.67 -9.45
CA PRO A 46 -11.85 7.38 -9.80
C PRO A 46 -11.63 5.86 -9.87
N ALA A 47 -12.11 5.25 -10.96
CA ALA A 47 -11.90 3.83 -11.21
C ALA A 47 -10.41 3.53 -11.36
N MET A 48 -9.94 2.48 -10.67
CA MET A 48 -8.53 2.10 -10.65
C MET A 48 -8.39 0.59 -10.76
N VAL A 49 -7.38 0.15 -11.48
CA VAL A 49 -6.91 -1.24 -11.49
C VAL A 49 -5.50 -1.27 -10.93
N LYS A 50 -5.23 -2.21 -10.02
CA LYS A 50 -3.92 -2.46 -9.45
C LYS A 50 -3.52 -3.92 -9.63
N VAL A 51 -2.25 -4.14 -9.95
CA VAL A 51 -1.60 -5.44 -9.92
C VAL A 51 -0.42 -5.33 -8.98
N GLY A 52 -0.31 -6.24 -8.04
CA GLY A 52 0.77 -6.21 -7.08
C GLY A 52 1.24 -7.59 -6.67
N GLY A 53 2.40 -7.62 -6.03
CA GLY A 53 2.98 -8.82 -5.48
C GLY A 53 3.73 -8.56 -4.19
N ALA A 54 3.87 -9.60 -3.39
CA ALA A 54 4.67 -9.60 -2.18
C ALA A 54 5.49 -10.88 -2.09
N ALA A 55 6.66 -10.78 -1.47
CA ALA A 55 7.53 -11.91 -1.14
C ALA A 55 7.93 -11.82 0.33
N ASP A 56 7.68 -12.90 1.06
CA ASP A 56 8.09 -13.10 2.45
C ASP A 56 9.32 -13.99 2.48
N LEU A 57 10.42 -13.47 2.99
CA LEU A 57 11.75 -14.10 2.95
C LEU A 57 12.32 -14.18 4.38
N PRO A 58 12.00 -15.26 5.14
CA PRO A 58 12.70 -15.53 6.39
C PRO A 58 14.12 -16.03 6.07
N PHE A 59 15.16 -15.37 6.56
CA PHE A 59 16.55 -15.76 6.25
C PHE A 59 17.37 -16.17 7.48
N ALA A 60 16.77 -16.10 8.66
CA ALA A 60 17.29 -16.71 9.89
C ALA A 60 16.13 -16.92 10.85
N SER A 61 16.31 -17.67 11.92
CA SER A 61 15.26 -18.03 12.89
C SER A 61 14.55 -16.82 13.51
N MET A 62 15.15 -15.63 13.43
CA MET A 62 14.66 -14.40 14.04
C MET A 62 14.53 -13.22 13.06
N HIS A 63 14.76 -13.44 11.76
CA HIS A 63 14.82 -12.40 10.76
C HIS A 63 13.85 -12.68 9.61
N ARG A 64 13.01 -11.72 9.27
CA ARG A 64 12.11 -11.78 8.12
C ARG A 64 12.23 -10.51 7.30
N LEU A 65 12.33 -10.65 6.00
CA LEU A 65 12.25 -9.56 5.05
C LEU A 65 11.00 -9.75 4.18
N THR A 66 10.10 -8.79 4.19
CA THR A 66 8.95 -8.75 3.30
C THR A 66 9.18 -7.67 2.26
N LEU A 67 9.10 -8.03 0.99
CA LEU A 67 9.18 -7.11 -0.15
C LEU A 67 7.82 -7.02 -0.82
N THR A 68 7.41 -5.81 -1.19
CA THR A 68 6.15 -5.56 -1.89
C THR A 68 6.38 -4.64 -3.08
N ALA A 69 5.63 -4.88 -4.16
CA ALA A 69 5.58 -3.96 -5.28
C ALA A 69 4.19 -3.99 -5.91
N ASP A 70 3.69 -2.84 -6.30
CA ASP A 70 2.43 -2.73 -7.02
C ASP A 70 2.48 -1.70 -8.14
N LEU A 71 1.65 -1.94 -9.14
CA LEU A 71 1.46 -1.12 -10.33
C LEU A 71 -0.02 -0.81 -10.43
N GLY A 72 -0.37 0.45 -10.36
CA GLY A 72 -1.73 0.93 -10.43
C GLY A 72 -1.96 1.77 -11.68
N TYR A 73 -3.13 1.63 -12.27
CA TYR A 73 -3.56 2.49 -13.36
C TYR A 73 -4.96 3.06 -13.05
N ARG A 74 -5.04 4.39 -13.03
CA ARG A 74 -6.29 5.12 -12.88
C ARG A 74 -6.98 5.20 -14.23
N LEU A 75 -8.17 4.61 -14.33
CA LEU A 75 -8.96 4.52 -15.56
C LEU A 75 -9.87 5.75 -15.76
N SER A 76 -10.32 6.36 -14.67
CA SER A 76 -11.32 7.44 -14.69
C SER A 76 -11.05 8.43 -13.55
N PRO A 77 -11.37 9.73 -13.72
CA PRO A 77 -11.78 10.38 -14.96
C PRO A 77 -10.64 10.55 -15.98
N ASP A 78 -10.97 10.83 -17.23
CA ASP A 78 -10.02 10.87 -18.36
C ASP A 78 -8.89 11.88 -18.17
N ASP A 79 -9.18 13.00 -17.49
CA ASP A 79 -8.22 14.07 -17.24
C ASP A 79 -7.10 13.71 -16.26
N VAL A 80 -7.29 12.64 -15.45
CA VAL A 80 -6.35 12.20 -14.42
C VAL A 80 -5.91 10.75 -14.56
N GLN A 81 -6.03 10.19 -15.77
CA GLN A 81 -5.47 8.87 -16.08
C GLN A 81 -3.97 8.89 -15.84
N ALA A 82 -3.50 8.07 -14.91
CA ALA A 82 -2.10 8.01 -14.52
C ALA A 82 -1.70 6.59 -14.13
N LEU A 83 -0.47 6.27 -14.49
CA LEU A 83 0.23 5.11 -13.97
C LEU A 83 0.88 5.50 -12.65
N ASN A 84 0.72 4.67 -11.62
CA ASN A 84 1.47 4.77 -10.39
C ASN A 84 2.19 3.45 -10.09
N VAL A 85 3.33 3.57 -9.44
CA VAL A 85 4.15 2.43 -9.04
C VAL A 85 4.51 2.61 -7.57
N SER A 86 4.32 1.56 -6.79
CA SER A 86 4.75 1.58 -5.39
C SER A 86 5.65 0.37 -5.12
N ALA A 87 6.64 0.57 -4.28
CA ALA A 87 7.48 -0.50 -3.76
C ALA A 87 7.73 -0.28 -2.28
N GLY A 88 7.79 -1.37 -1.52
CA GLY A 88 8.03 -1.33 -0.09
C GLY A 88 8.84 -2.53 0.38
N ALA A 89 9.51 -2.31 1.51
CA ALA A 89 10.23 -3.35 2.22
C ALA A 89 9.95 -3.22 3.71
N GLU A 90 9.79 -4.35 4.37
CA GLU A 90 9.73 -4.47 5.82
C GLU A 90 10.75 -5.48 6.29
N TYR A 91 11.55 -5.08 7.26
CA TYR A 91 12.45 -5.97 7.97
C TYR A 91 11.95 -6.17 9.39
N ALA A 92 11.68 -7.41 9.79
CA ALA A 92 11.27 -7.79 11.12
C ALA A 92 12.37 -8.59 11.82
N TRP A 93 12.70 -8.18 13.05
CA TRP A 93 13.62 -8.86 13.94
C TRP A 93 12.89 -9.40 15.16
N MET A 94 12.99 -10.73 15.39
CA MET A 94 12.33 -11.45 16.48
C MET A 94 10.81 -11.23 16.55
N GLU A 95 10.19 -10.75 15.48
CA GLU A 95 8.78 -10.31 15.46
C GLU A 95 8.47 -9.15 16.44
N HIS A 96 9.48 -8.62 17.10
CA HIS A 96 9.33 -7.55 18.10
C HIS A 96 9.73 -6.18 17.56
N LEU A 97 10.68 -6.12 16.66
CA LEU A 97 11.14 -4.88 16.03
C LEU A 97 10.91 -4.93 14.53
N MET A 98 10.23 -3.94 13.99
CA MET A 98 9.92 -3.82 12.57
C MET A 98 10.46 -2.51 12.03
N LEU A 99 11.19 -2.57 10.92
CA LEU A 99 11.63 -1.40 10.16
C LEU A 99 11.01 -1.45 8.77
N ARG A 100 10.38 -0.36 8.36
CA ARG A 100 9.64 -0.27 7.11
C ARG A 100 10.13 0.87 6.26
N GLY A 101 10.20 0.66 4.96
CA GLY A 101 10.50 1.70 3.99
C GLY A 101 9.69 1.48 2.73
N GLY A 102 9.27 2.57 2.10
CA GLY A 102 8.49 2.50 0.89
C GLY A 102 8.68 3.72 0.00
N TYR A 103 8.38 3.55 -1.26
CA TYR A 103 8.38 4.62 -2.24
C TYR A 103 7.16 4.50 -3.15
N HIS A 104 6.48 5.61 -3.34
CA HIS A 104 5.38 5.75 -4.28
C HIS A 104 5.78 6.73 -5.38
N TYR A 105 5.66 6.29 -6.61
CA TYR A 105 5.84 7.10 -7.80
C TYR A 105 4.47 7.38 -8.44
N GLY A 106 4.13 8.64 -8.58
CA GLY A 106 2.91 9.11 -9.24
C GLY A 106 3.20 10.26 -10.20
N ASP A 107 2.26 10.56 -11.09
CA ASP A 107 2.35 11.69 -12.02
C ASP A 107 1.81 12.97 -11.36
N LYS A 108 2.71 13.88 -11.03
CA LYS A 108 2.40 15.17 -10.39
C LYS A 108 1.39 16.01 -11.17
N ASN A 109 1.47 15.97 -12.51
CA ASN A 109 0.58 16.75 -13.38
C ASN A 109 -0.87 16.23 -13.35
N LYS A 110 -1.05 15.00 -12.82
CA LYS A 110 -2.34 14.31 -12.71
C LYS A 110 -2.82 14.15 -11.26
N GLY A 111 -2.25 14.97 -10.35
CA GLY A 111 -2.63 15.00 -8.94
C GLY A 111 -2.15 13.82 -8.11
N ASP A 112 -1.14 13.09 -8.58
CA ASP A 112 -0.52 11.97 -7.86
C ASP A 112 0.96 12.28 -7.60
N ALA A 113 1.26 12.78 -6.41
CA ALA A 113 2.60 13.20 -6.04
C ALA A 113 3.44 12.00 -5.59
N SER A 114 4.71 11.96 -6.02
CA SER A 114 5.66 10.94 -5.53
C SER A 114 6.09 11.25 -4.11
N TYR A 115 6.21 10.22 -3.28
CA TYR A 115 6.67 10.33 -1.89
C TYR A 115 7.40 9.07 -1.44
N ALA A 116 8.27 9.23 -0.44
CA ALA A 116 8.90 8.13 0.29
C ALA A 116 8.31 8.03 1.69
N THR A 117 8.33 6.84 2.25
CA THR A 117 7.91 6.57 3.64
C THR A 117 8.98 5.79 4.37
N ALA A 118 9.14 6.09 5.65
CA ALA A 118 9.94 5.29 6.57
C ALA A 118 9.13 5.06 7.85
N GLY A 119 9.27 3.89 8.46
CA GLY A 119 8.54 3.55 9.68
C GLY A 119 9.32 2.57 10.55
N ALA A 120 8.97 2.58 11.82
CA ALA A 120 9.47 1.63 12.79
C ALA A 120 8.32 1.18 13.69
N GLY A 121 8.30 -0.10 14.05
CA GLY A 121 7.32 -0.68 14.96
C GLY A 121 8.01 -1.51 16.03
N VAL A 122 7.43 -1.52 17.21
CA VAL A 122 7.84 -2.38 18.33
C VAL A 122 6.62 -3.09 18.86
N GLU A 123 6.75 -4.42 19.01
CA GLU A 123 5.73 -5.27 19.62
C GLU A 123 6.32 -6.00 20.82
N TYR A 124 5.68 -5.83 22.00
CA TYR A 124 6.10 -6.49 23.21
C TYR A 124 4.91 -6.76 24.13
N ALA A 125 4.77 -7.99 24.61
CA ALA A 125 3.72 -8.41 25.56
C ALA A 125 2.28 -8.02 25.11
N GLY A 126 1.97 -8.12 23.82
CA GLY A 126 0.68 -7.76 23.26
C GLY A 126 0.49 -6.25 23.02
N VAL A 127 1.43 -5.40 23.43
CA VAL A 127 1.43 -3.97 23.09
C VAL A 127 2.22 -3.76 21.82
N HIS A 128 1.65 -3.05 20.85
CA HIS A 128 2.36 -2.62 19.64
C HIS A 128 2.32 -1.11 19.50
N LEU A 129 3.48 -0.55 19.21
CA LEU A 129 3.69 0.87 18.96
C LEU A 129 4.33 1.02 17.59
N ASP A 130 3.67 1.75 16.69
CA ASP A 130 4.18 2.04 15.36
C ASP A 130 4.39 3.53 15.17
N PHE A 131 5.47 3.86 14.49
CA PHE A 131 5.80 5.20 14.02
C PHE A 131 6.00 5.17 12.50
N ALA A 132 5.42 6.10 11.79
CA ALA A 132 5.62 6.26 10.36
C ALA A 132 5.82 7.73 10.00
N TRP A 133 6.70 7.98 9.06
CA TRP A 133 6.98 9.30 8.51
C TRP A 133 6.89 9.28 6.99
N MET A 134 6.25 10.30 6.42
CA MET A 134 6.16 10.50 4.99
C MET A 134 7.00 11.70 4.54
N PHE A 135 7.89 11.43 3.59
CA PHE A 135 8.73 12.43 2.93
C PHE A 135 8.15 12.70 1.54
N ALA A 136 7.46 13.80 1.40
CA ALA A 136 6.88 14.20 0.12
C ALA A 136 7.49 15.53 -0.34
N GLY A 137 7.50 15.74 -1.67
CA GLY A 137 7.99 16.98 -2.27
C GLY A 137 7.12 18.20 -1.93
N HIS A 138 7.59 19.39 -2.29
CA HIS A 138 6.94 20.67 -1.98
C HIS A 138 5.49 20.80 -2.51
N GLU A 139 5.10 19.99 -3.45
CA GLU A 139 3.80 20.05 -4.12
C GLU A 139 2.73 19.14 -3.44
N CYS A 140 3.12 18.38 -2.42
CA CYS A 140 2.19 17.51 -1.68
C CYS A 140 1.61 18.25 -0.46
N LEU A 141 0.29 18.26 -0.32
CA LEU A 141 -0.41 18.87 0.81
C LEU A 141 -0.05 18.20 2.15
N ALA A 142 0.26 16.91 2.14
CA ALA A 142 0.62 16.12 3.32
C ALA A 142 2.15 16.00 3.51
N ARG A 143 2.89 17.03 3.14
CA ARG A 143 4.35 17.07 3.27
C ARG A 143 4.80 16.94 4.73
N ASN A 144 5.78 16.04 4.97
CA ASN A 144 6.35 15.81 6.31
C ASN A 144 5.29 15.43 7.37
N THR A 145 4.37 14.58 7.02
CA THR A 145 3.37 14.05 7.95
C THR A 145 3.94 12.82 8.66
N PHE A 146 3.66 12.71 9.95
CA PHE A 146 3.98 11.52 10.73
C PHE A 146 2.73 10.95 11.39
N TRP A 147 2.78 9.65 11.65
CA TRP A 147 1.72 8.90 12.33
C TRP A 147 2.32 8.11 13.48
N ILE A 148 1.60 8.07 14.58
CA ILE A 148 1.90 7.20 15.72
C ILE A 148 0.65 6.37 15.99
N SER A 149 0.82 5.06 16.09
CA SER A 149 -0.25 4.13 16.42
C SER A 149 0.13 3.33 17.66
N LEU A 150 -0.82 3.17 18.56
CA LEU A 150 -0.70 2.32 19.74
C LEU A 150 -1.86 1.33 19.73
N GLY A 151 -1.55 0.05 19.90
CA GLY A 151 -2.56 -0.99 19.99
C GLY A 151 -2.21 -2.03 21.04
N TYR A 152 -3.21 -2.81 21.42
CA TYR A 152 -3.07 -3.92 22.35
C TYR A 152 -3.84 -5.14 21.87
N SER A 153 -3.14 -6.29 21.84
CA SER A 153 -3.72 -7.60 21.49
C SER A 153 -3.85 -8.44 22.77
N PHE A 154 -5.05 -8.93 23.08
CA PHE A 154 -5.38 -9.74 24.25
C PHE A 154 -5.94 -11.11 23.88
#